data_10bfa85e5401eb865e5aae90d8890f61
#
_entry.id   10bfa85e5401eb865e5aae90d8890f61
#
_cell.length_a   1.000
_cell.length_b   1.000
_cell.length_c   1.000
_cell.angle_alpha   90.00
_cell.angle_beta   90.00
_cell.angle_gamma   90.00
#
_symmetry.space_group_name_H-M   'P 1'
#
loop_
_entity.id
_entity.type
_entity.pdbx_description
1 polymer ?
#
loop_
_entity_poly.entity_id
_entity_poly.type
_entity_poly.pdbx_seq_one_letter_code
_entity_poly.pdbx_strand_id
1 'polypeptide(L)'
;MSDRRRAFCAALLLATVGLSGCQGITSTSAQLRIIDASPDAGVIDSYQNGSALAYNLGFGTTTSYIPMSPGVYNLAAYKAGTRQTLVANSETLAANQQYTDIISAGLANLQQTLLLDQSTPAPNGRIAIRVINQTTRAGAVDVYLVPAGSAAGRGSSSPLAINLGFGANSGYIDLPEGTYAIDVVPTGTLLVSSTATLFSGAQVAYASGAVRTVVLIDHANGAQHPALPSGVQAIVAEDADAQ
;
A
#
# COMPACT_ATOMS: atom_id res chain seq x y z
N MET A 1 -30.88 -0.94 91.56
CA MET A 1 -30.61 -2.03 90.60
C MET A 1 -30.55 -1.36 89.25
N SER A 2 -29.35 -1.21 88.76
CA SER A 2 -29.01 -0.35 87.63
C SER A 2 -28.67 -1.20 86.46
N ASP A 3 -29.20 -0.84 85.33
CA ASP A 3 -28.79 -1.41 84.02
C ASP A 3 -28.28 -0.30 83.10
N ARG A 4 -26.96 -0.32 82.86
CA ARG A 4 -26.27 0.59 81.99
C ARG A 4 -26.25 -0.01 80.61
N ARG A 5 -27.00 0.50 79.69
CA ARG A 5 -26.89 0.15 78.30
C ARG A 5 -25.77 0.98 77.68
N ARG A 6 -24.72 0.31 77.24
CA ARG A 6 -23.63 0.88 76.45
C ARG A 6 -24.05 0.89 74.99
N ALA A 7 -24.16 2.07 74.40
CA ALA A 7 -24.32 2.26 72.98
C ALA A 7 -22.96 2.07 72.29
N PHE A 8 -22.90 1.14 71.35
CA PHE A 8 -21.77 0.98 70.44
C PHE A 8 -22.05 1.79 69.20
N CYS A 9 -21.29 2.85 68.94
CA CYS A 9 -21.23 3.54 67.69
C CYS A 9 -20.36 2.71 66.71
N ALA A 10 -20.99 2.11 65.69
CA ALA A 10 -20.27 1.50 64.60
C ALA A 10 -19.97 2.59 63.57
N ALA A 11 -18.72 2.94 63.41
CA ALA A 11 -18.25 3.82 62.35
C ALA A 11 -18.13 3.01 61.06
N LEU A 12 -18.98 3.36 60.06
CA LEU A 12 -18.98 2.79 58.72
C LEU A 12 -17.90 3.51 57.89
N LEU A 13 -16.75 2.88 57.68
CA LEU A 13 -15.74 3.34 56.71
C LEU A 13 -16.23 3.04 55.30
N LEU A 14 -16.65 4.07 54.55
CA LEU A 14 -16.82 3.96 53.09
C LEU A 14 -15.43 3.93 52.43
N ALA A 15 -15.05 2.76 51.96
CA ALA A 15 -13.90 2.62 51.04
C ALA A 15 -14.33 3.06 49.65
N THR A 16 -13.90 4.24 49.21
CA THR A 16 -14.00 4.69 47.83
C THR A 16 -13.00 3.90 46.98
N VAL A 17 -13.50 2.88 46.29
CA VAL A 17 -12.74 2.20 45.25
C VAL A 17 -12.64 3.16 44.04
N GLY A 18 -11.47 3.78 43.91
CA GLY A 18 -11.14 4.56 42.70
C GLY A 18 -11.14 3.63 41.49
N LEU A 19 -12.13 3.77 40.62
CA LEU A 19 -12.03 3.20 39.26
C LEU A 19 -10.89 3.92 38.58
N SER A 20 -9.72 3.28 38.53
CA SER A 20 -8.67 3.64 37.59
C SER A 20 -9.23 3.34 36.19
N GLY A 21 -9.76 4.36 35.51
CA GLY A 21 -10.14 4.26 34.13
C GLY A 21 -8.92 3.76 33.35
N CYS A 22 -9.06 2.62 32.66
CA CYS A 22 -8.16 2.26 31.58
C CYS A 22 -8.18 3.43 30.60
N GLN A 23 -7.18 4.29 30.68
CA GLN A 23 -6.86 5.18 29.57
C GLN A 23 -6.52 4.24 28.41
N GLY A 24 -7.41 4.16 27.42
CA GLY A 24 -7.13 3.46 26.19
C GLY A 24 -5.82 4.00 25.66
N ILE A 25 -4.79 3.17 25.67
CA ILE A 25 -3.53 3.47 25.02
C ILE A 25 -3.88 3.52 23.53
N THR A 26 -4.10 4.71 23.00
CA THR A 26 -4.12 4.91 21.55
C THR A 26 -2.75 4.47 21.07
N SER A 27 -2.69 3.34 20.39
CA SER A 27 -1.43 2.86 19.85
C SER A 27 -0.97 3.88 18.80
N THR A 28 0.05 4.65 19.13
CA THR A 28 0.70 5.60 18.23
C THR A 28 1.64 4.86 17.26
N SER A 29 1.25 3.68 16.79
CA SER A 29 2.08 2.87 15.90
C SER A 29 2.19 3.48 14.51
N ALA A 30 3.35 3.32 13.91
CA ALA A 30 3.50 3.36 12.46
C ALA A 30 2.98 2.06 11.87
N GLN A 31 2.66 2.05 10.58
CA GLN A 31 2.28 0.84 9.86
C GLN A 31 3.12 0.72 8.60
N LEU A 32 3.64 -0.45 8.32
CA LEU A 32 4.50 -0.72 7.17
C LEU A 32 3.93 -1.87 6.34
N ARG A 33 3.75 -1.65 5.05
CA ARG A 33 3.43 -2.66 4.06
C ARG A 33 4.64 -2.85 3.15
N ILE A 34 4.87 -4.08 2.68
CA ILE A 34 5.99 -4.43 1.82
C ILE A 34 5.44 -4.96 0.50
N ILE A 35 6.01 -4.50 -0.61
CA ILE A 35 5.68 -4.95 -1.97
C ILE A 35 6.95 -5.43 -2.65
N ASP A 36 6.94 -6.67 -3.15
CA ASP A 36 7.99 -7.17 -4.04
C ASP A 36 7.58 -6.89 -5.50
N ALA A 37 8.23 -5.91 -6.09
CA ALA A 37 8.09 -5.49 -7.49
C ALA A 37 9.33 -5.84 -8.34
N SER A 38 10.27 -6.62 -7.80
CA SER A 38 11.49 -7.02 -8.53
C SER A 38 11.27 -8.28 -9.35
N PRO A 39 11.39 -8.22 -10.70
CA PRO A 39 11.02 -9.34 -11.57
C PRO A 39 11.98 -10.53 -11.49
N ASP A 40 13.18 -10.38 -10.95
CA ASP A 40 14.25 -11.37 -10.95
C ASP A 40 15.03 -11.50 -9.62
N ALA A 41 14.61 -10.83 -8.56
CA ALA A 41 15.22 -11.01 -7.23
C ALA A 41 14.94 -12.43 -6.66
N GLY A 42 13.96 -13.13 -7.24
CA GLY A 42 13.46 -14.38 -6.70
C GLY A 42 12.59 -14.14 -5.48
N VAL A 43 12.47 -15.14 -4.61
CA VAL A 43 11.72 -15.01 -3.36
C VAL A 43 12.58 -14.30 -2.32
N ILE A 44 12.03 -13.31 -1.64
CA ILE A 44 12.74 -12.49 -0.66
C ILE A 44 12.13 -12.61 0.75
N ASP A 45 12.95 -12.39 1.76
CA ASP A 45 12.54 -12.19 3.15
C ASP A 45 12.81 -10.73 3.54
N SER A 46 11.84 -10.06 4.16
CA SER A 46 12.00 -8.69 4.63
C SER A 46 12.30 -8.64 6.12
N TYR A 47 13.22 -7.77 6.50
CA TYR A 47 13.71 -7.60 7.87
C TYR A 47 13.77 -6.15 8.29
N GLN A 48 13.63 -5.92 9.60
CA GLN A 48 13.92 -4.66 10.28
C GLN A 48 14.97 -4.87 11.38
N ASN A 49 16.06 -4.12 11.38
CA ASN A 49 17.12 -4.24 12.41
C ASN A 49 17.52 -5.70 12.70
N GLY A 50 17.50 -6.57 11.69
CA GLY A 50 17.81 -8.01 11.81
C GLY A 50 16.65 -8.89 12.30
N SER A 51 15.48 -8.34 12.61
CA SER A 51 14.26 -9.08 12.95
C SER A 51 13.36 -9.20 11.73
N ALA A 52 12.79 -10.38 11.48
CA ALA A 52 11.94 -10.60 10.32
C ALA A 52 10.62 -9.83 10.41
N LEU A 53 10.21 -9.25 9.29
CA LEU A 53 8.89 -8.64 9.06
C LEU A 53 8.00 -9.57 8.25
N ALA A 54 8.54 -10.14 7.18
CA ALA A 54 7.81 -11.05 6.31
C ALA A 54 8.77 -12.06 5.68
N TYR A 55 8.26 -13.25 5.40
CA TYR A 55 9.01 -14.32 4.74
C TYR A 55 8.39 -14.70 3.41
N ASN A 56 9.21 -15.20 2.51
CA ASN A 56 8.79 -15.79 1.26
C ASN A 56 7.92 -14.86 0.40
N LEU A 57 8.26 -13.57 0.34
CA LEU A 57 7.60 -12.65 -0.58
C LEU A 57 8.08 -12.96 -2.01
N GLY A 58 7.15 -13.29 -2.87
CA GLY A 58 7.41 -13.50 -4.29
C GLY A 58 7.09 -12.27 -5.12
N PHE A 59 7.61 -12.23 -6.34
CA PHE A 59 7.32 -11.17 -7.29
C PHE A 59 5.81 -10.92 -7.44
N GLY A 60 5.42 -9.64 -7.37
CA GLY A 60 4.03 -9.21 -7.49
C GLY A 60 3.19 -9.40 -6.21
N THR A 61 3.80 -9.76 -5.07
CA THR A 61 3.08 -9.91 -3.81
C THR A 61 3.17 -8.66 -2.94
N THR A 62 2.16 -8.47 -2.10
CA THR A 62 2.10 -7.42 -1.08
C THR A 62 1.71 -8.01 0.27
N THR A 63 2.25 -7.46 1.35
CA THR A 63 1.80 -7.79 2.70
C THR A 63 0.59 -6.92 3.07
N SER A 64 -0.11 -7.31 4.15
CA SER A 64 -0.94 -6.35 4.90
C SER A 64 -0.03 -5.35 5.62
N TYR A 65 -0.63 -4.27 6.16
CA TYR A 65 0.09 -3.35 7.03
C TYR A 65 0.51 -4.04 8.33
N ILE A 66 1.79 -3.95 8.66
CA ILE A 66 2.43 -4.51 9.84
C ILE A 66 2.60 -3.36 10.85
N PRO A 67 2.03 -3.44 12.05
CA PRO A 67 2.20 -2.39 13.06
C PRO A 67 3.64 -2.37 13.57
N MET A 68 4.23 -1.17 13.65
CA MET A 68 5.59 -0.94 14.10
C MET A 68 5.64 0.23 15.09
N SER A 69 6.55 0.20 16.04
CA SER A 69 6.83 1.38 16.87
C SER A 69 7.42 2.50 16.00
N PRO A 70 7.13 3.77 16.29
CA PRO A 70 7.85 4.86 15.64
C PRO A 70 9.36 4.79 15.94
N GLY A 71 10.19 5.10 14.94
CA GLY A 71 11.64 5.05 15.11
C GLY A 71 12.42 4.95 13.81
N VAL A 72 13.74 4.82 13.95
CA VAL A 72 14.66 4.60 12.82
C VAL A 72 14.94 3.11 12.68
N TYR A 73 14.82 2.60 11.47
CA TYR A 73 14.98 1.20 11.14
C TYR A 73 15.92 0.99 9.97
N ASN A 74 16.77 -0.02 10.07
CA ASN A 74 17.42 -0.60 8.91
C ASN A 74 16.44 -1.61 8.31
N LEU A 75 15.75 -1.22 7.23
CA LEU A 75 14.88 -2.10 6.46
C LEU A 75 15.72 -2.81 5.41
N ALA A 76 15.60 -4.12 5.32
CA ALA A 76 16.42 -4.92 4.42
C ALA A 76 15.62 -6.04 3.76
N ALA A 77 15.91 -6.30 2.49
CA ALA A 77 15.47 -7.50 1.79
C ALA A 77 16.63 -8.50 1.67
N TYR A 78 16.37 -9.73 2.07
CA TYR A 78 17.33 -10.84 1.96
C TYR A 78 16.82 -11.87 0.94
N LYS A 79 17.73 -12.60 0.34
CA LYS A 79 17.38 -13.80 -0.41
C LYS A 79 16.72 -14.79 0.55
N ALA A 80 15.51 -15.24 0.24
CA ALA A 80 14.71 -16.09 1.12
C ALA A 80 15.47 -17.33 1.62
N GLY A 81 15.30 -17.61 2.91
CA GLY A 81 15.96 -18.73 3.58
C GLY A 81 17.47 -18.55 3.78
N THR A 82 18.03 -17.35 3.50
CA THR A 82 19.47 -17.08 3.66
C THR A 82 19.68 -15.80 4.49
N ARG A 83 20.95 -15.48 4.79
CA ARG A 83 21.35 -14.19 5.36
C ARG A 83 22.03 -13.27 4.34
N GLN A 84 21.88 -13.56 3.05
CA GLN A 84 22.40 -12.73 1.98
C GLN A 84 21.50 -11.49 1.82
N THR A 85 22.00 -10.33 2.22
CA THR A 85 21.35 -9.05 1.98
C THR A 85 21.37 -8.73 0.50
N LEU A 86 20.22 -8.42 -0.06
CA LEU A 86 20.06 -7.97 -1.45
C LEU A 86 20.05 -6.44 -1.52
N VAL A 87 19.30 -5.80 -0.63
CA VAL A 87 19.23 -4.33 -0.49
C VAL A 87 18.89 -3.99 0.95
N ALA A 88 19.39 -2.84 1.45
CA ALA A 88 19.06 -2.33 2.76
C ALA A 88 19.15 -0.80 2.81
N ASN A 89 18.18 -0.15 3.46
CA ASN A 89 18.11 1.29 3.66
C ASN A 89 17.78 1.62 5.11
N SER A 90 18.29 2.77 5.58
CA SER A 90 17.91 3.32 6.88
C SER A 90 16.75 4.28 6.71
N GLU A 91 15.63 3.97 7.36
CA GLU A 91 14.35 4.69 7.17
C GLU A 91 13.76 5.11 8.51
N THR A 92 13.01 6.21 8.51
CA THR A 92 12.33 6.72 9.72
C THR A 92 10.83 6.54 9.58
N LEU A 93 10.22 5.81 10.50
CA LEU A 93 8.79 5.64 10.59
C LEU A 93 8.22 6.54 11.69
N ALA A 94 7.35 7.48 11.34
CA ALA A 94 6.69 8.37 12.28
C ALA A 94 5.41 7.75 12.85
N ALA A 95 5.02 8.19 14.05
CA ALA A 95 3.79 7.77 14.69
C ALA A 95 2.55 8.13 13.83
N ASN A 96 1.54 7.26 13.86
CA ASN A 96 0.25 7.45 13.16
C ASN A 96 0.38 7.59 11.63
N GLN A 97 1.48 7.11 11.06
CA GLN A 97 1.70 7.12 9.61
C GLN A 97 1.69 5.70 9.05
N GLN A 98 1.26 5.59 7.80
CA GLN A 98 1.31 4.36 7.01
C GLN A 98 2.35 4.51 5.91
N TYR A 99 3.06 3.43 5.66
CA TYR A 99 4.16 3.40 4.69
C TYR A 99 4.08 2.16 3.81
N THR A 100 4.47 2.33 2.56
CA THR A 100 4.74 1.22 1.64
C THR A 100 6.22 1.17 1.32
N ASP A 101 6.87 0.06 1.61
CA ASP A 101 8.24 -0.26 1.23
C ASP A 101 8.22 -1.12 -0.04
N ILE A 102 8.72 -0.57 -1.14
CA ILE A 102 8.74 -1.23 -2.44
C ILE A 102 10.15 -1.69 -2.75
N ILE A 103 10.32 -3.00 -2.96
CA ILE A 103 11.55 -3.60 -3.46
C ILE A 103 11.37 -3.79 -4.96
N SER A 104 12.21 -3.16 -5.76
CA SER A 104 12.02 -3.04 -7.22
C SER A 104 13.31 -3.04 -8.01
N ALA A 105 13.21 -2.90 -9.32
CA ALA A 105 14.27 -3.06 -10.30
C ALA A 105 14.80 -4.50 -10.42
N GLY A 106 15.73 -4.73 -11.34
CA GLY A 106 16.38 -6.02 -11.51
C GLY A 106 17.39 -6.29 -10.39
N LEU A 107 17.65 -7.55 -10.10
CA LEU A 107 18.55 -8.01 -9.02
C LEU A 107 19.93 -7.33 -9.05
N ALA A 108 20.45 -7.04 -10.24
CA ALA A 108 21.77 -6.38 -10.39
C ALA A 108 21.80 -4.93 -9.87
N ASN A 109 20.62 -4.26 -9.83
CA ASN A 109 20.47 -2.87 -9.41
C ASN A 109 19.25 -2.71 -8.50
N LEU A 110 19.03 -3.67 -7.60
CA LEU A 110 17.85 -3.72 -6.74
C LEU A 110 17.71 -2.41 -5.95
N GLN A 111 16.51 -1.88 -5.92
CA GLN A 111 16.16 -0.65 -5.22
C GLN A 111 15.12 -0.94 -4.14
N GLN A 112 15.20 -0.18 -3.06
CA GLN A 112 14.21 -0.19 -2.00
C GLN A 112 13.76 1.25 -1.77
N THR A 113 12.45 1.49 -1.81
CA THR A 113 11.88 2.83 -1.72
C THR A 113 10.74 2.83 -0.72
N LEU A 114 10.89 3.64 0.33
CA LEU A 114 9.82 3.87 1.31
C LEU A 114 8.95 5.04 0.87
N LEU A 115 7.65 4.83 0.81
CA LEU A 115 6.65 5.84 0.45
C LEU A 115 5.69 6.06 1.61
N LEU A 116 5.35 7.31 1.88
CA LEU A 116 4.28 7.66 2.80
C LEU A 116 2.94 7.44 2.11
N ASP A 117 2.02 6.75 2.78
CA ASP A 117 0.69 6.44 2.27
C ASP A 117 -0.35 7.40 2.85
N GLN A 118 -1.45 7.62 2.11
CA GLN A 118 -2.59 8.35 2.61
C GLN A 118 -3.43 7.42 3.51
N SER A 119 -3.35 7.64 4.81
CA SER A 119 -4.04 6.85 5.84
C SER A 119 -5.46 7.36 6.15
N THR A 120 -5.87 8.46 5.56
CA THR A 120 -7.21 9.03 5.72
C THR A 120 -8.04 8.77 4.49
N PRO A 121 -9.34 8.42 4.64
CA PRO A 121 -10.24 8.25 3.51
C PRO A 121 -10.26 9.45 2.58
N ALA A 122 -10.52 9.22 1.30
CA ALA A 122 -10.77 10.28 0.34
C ALA A 122 -12.02 11.11 0.74
N PRO A 123 -12.14 12.36 0.28
CA PRO A 123 -13.32 13.17 0.54
C PRO A 123 -14.63 12.47 0.14
N ASN A 124 -15.74 12.83 0.82
CA ASN A 124 -17.06 12.23 0.55
C ASN A 124 -17.45 12.34 -0.94
N GLY A 125 -17.95 11.27 -1.53
CA GLY A 125 -18.27 11.14 -2.95
C GLY A 125 -17.05 11.00 -3.85
N ARG A 126 -15.87 10.81 -3.28
CA ARG A 126 -14.60 10.69 -4.04
C ARG A 126 -13.81 9.45 -3.64
N ILE A 127 -12.88 9.10 -4.51
CA ILE A 127 -11.83 8.12 -4.30
C ILE A 127 -10.49 8.79 -4.53
N ALA A 128 -9.43 8.29 -3.92
CA ALA A 128 -8.06 8.75 -4.18
C ALA A 128 -7.23 7.59 -4.74
N ILE A 129 -6.59 7.79 -5.88
CA ILE A 129 -5.75 6.78 -6.53
C ILE A 129 -4.37 7.34 -6.76
N ARG A 130 -3.36 6.60 -6.35
CA ARG A 130 -1.95 6.84 -6.65
C ARG A 130 -1.45 5.73 -7.58
N VAL A 131 -0.70 6.08 -8.60
CA VAL A 131 -0.04 5.13 -9.51
C VAL A 131 1.47 5.26 -9.38
N ILE A 132 2.17 4.14 -9.27
CA ILE A 132 3.62 4.05 -9.20
C ILE A 132 4.09 3.11 -10.31
N ASN A 133 5.01 3.56 -11.14
CA ASN A 133 5.55 2.72 -12.20
C ASN A 133 6.87 2.06 -11.75
N GLN A 134 6.83 0.75 -11.55
CA GLN A 134 8.00 -0.09 -11.24
C GLN A 134 8.35 -1.06 -12.38
N THR A 135 7.81 -0.82 -13.58
CA THR A 135 8.17 -1.63 -14.75
C THR A 135 9.56 -1.30 -15.25
N THR A 136 10.40 -2.30 -15.43
CA THR A 136 11.78 -2.11 -15.90
C THR A 136 11.89 -2.13 -17.44
N ARG A 137 10.82 -2.60 -18.14
CA ARG A 137 10.82 -2.86 -19.58
C ARG A 137 9.81 -2.05 -20.37
N ALA A 138 8.75 -1.55 -19.73
CA ALA A 138 7.70 -0.83 -20.44
C ALA A 138 8.09 0.61 -20.82
N GLY A 139 9.12 1.17 -20.18
CA GLY A 139 9.46 2.57 -20.34
C GLY A 139 8.48 3.49 -19.62
N ALA A 140 8.38 4.74 -20.08
CA ALA A 140 7.39 5.68 -19.57
C ALA A 140 5.99 5.35 -20.10
N VAL A 141 4.98 5.46 -19.25
CA VAL A 141 3.60 5.08 -19.55
C VAL A 141 2.62 6.22 -19.25
N ASP A 142 1.49 6.21 -19.97
CA ASP A 142 0.32 6.99 -19.63
C ASP A 142 -0.75 6.04 -19.05
N VAL A 143 -1.39 6.45 -17.98
CA VAL A 143 -2.36 5.63 -17.24
C VAL A 143 -3.72 6.29 -17.30
N TYR A 144 -4.73 5.52 -17.69
CA TYR A 144 -6.11 5.95 -17.79
C TYR A 144 -6.99 5.23 -16.79
N LEU A 145 -7.92 5.96 -16.20
CA LEU A 145 -9.02 5.39 -15.45
C LEU A 145 -10.29 5.52 -16.30
N VAL A 146 -10.76 4.38 -16.83
CA VAL A 146 -11.86 4.32 -17.78
C VAL A 146 -13.17 4.00 -17.03
N PRO A 147 -14.14 4.93 -16.97
CA PRO A 147 -15.43 4.68 -16.31
C PRO A 147 -16.20 3.53 -16.99
N ALA A 148 -16.95 2.77 -16.19
CA ALA A 148 -17.86 1.75 -16.70
C ALA A 148 -18.93 2.37 -17.63
N GLY A 149 -19.30 1.64 -18.68
CA GLY A 149 -20.31 2.11 -19.62
C GLY A 149 -19.83 3.18 -20.60
N SER A 150 -18.57 3.55 -20.59
CA SER A 150 -17.96 4.46 -21.57
C SER A 150 -17.88 3.78 -22.94
N ALA A 151 -19.03 3.49 -23.56
CA ALA A 151 -19.11 2.79 -24.87
C ALA A 151 -18.51 3.62 -26.02
N ALA A 152 -18.38 4.93 -25.87
CA ALA A 152 -17.87 5.83 -26.89
C ALA A 152 -16.36 5.99 -26.85
N GLY A 153 -15.69 5.25 -25.98
CA GLY A 153 -14.30 5.31 -26.19
C GLY A 153 -13.44 5.74 -25.05
N ARG A 154 -12.54 4.91 -24.90
CA ARG A 154 -11.22 5.20 -24.40
C ARG A 154 -10.69 6.55 -24.92
N GLY A 155 -11.12 7.03 -26.10
CA GLY A 155 -10.67 8.29 -26.70
C GLY A 155 -11.17 9.61 -26.10
N SER A 156 -12.13 9.57 -25.16
CA SER A 156 -12.63 10.77 -24.46
C SER A 156 -12.14 10.87 -23.02
N SER A 157 -11.41 9.86 -22.51
CA SER A 157 -10.89 9.88 -21.15
C SER A 157 -9.56 10.63 -21.10
N SER A 158 -9.45 11.60 -20.21
CA SER A 158 -8.14 12.19 -19.89
C SER A 158 -7.31 11.17 -19.11
N PRO A 159 -5.99 11.09 -19.34
CA PRO A 159 -5.13 10.23 -18.56
C PRO A 159 -5.14 10.66 -17.08
N LEU A 160 -5.11 9.69 -16.19
CA LEU A 160 -4.92 9.89 -14.76
C LEU A 160 -3.48 10.35 -14.46
N ALA A 161 -2.52 9.77 -15.15
CA ALA A 161 -1.11 10.13 -15.07
C ALA A 161 -0.47 10.01 -16.45
N ILE A 162 0.45 10.91 -16.77
CA ILE A 162 1.17 10.96 -18.04
C ILE A 162 2.67 10.90 -17.82
N ASN A 163 3.37 10.29 -18.77
CA ASN A 163 4.83 10.21 -18.78
C ASN A 163 5.43 9.66 -17.48
N LEU A 164 4.78 8.62 -16.92
CA LEU A 164 5.19 8.01 -15.67
C LEU A 164 6.35 7.04 -15.97
N GLY A 165 7.59 7.49 -15.77
CA GLY A 165 8.80 6.68 -15.94
C GLY A 165 9.00 5.70 -14.78
N PHE A 166 10.01 4.82 -14.89
CA PHE A 166 10.40 3.91 -13.81
C PHE A 166 10.67 4.67 -12.50
N GLY A 167 10.14 4.18 -11.38
CA GLY A 167 10.24 4.80 -10.06
C GLY A 167 9.36 6.03 -9.85
N ALA A 168 8.69 6.53 -10.91
CA ALA A 168 7.83 7.70 -10.80
C ALA A 168 6.51 7.37 -10.08
N ASN A 169 6.00 8.37 -9.35
CA ASN A 169 4.81 8.33 -8.52
C ASN A 169 3.90 9.50 -8.88
N SER A 170 2.63 9.22 -9.22
CA SER A 170 1.65 10.26 -9.59
C SER A 170 1.20 11.15 -8.41
N GLY A 171 1.48 10.73 -7.16
CA GLY A 171 0.74 11.21 -6.01
C GLY A 171 -0.70 10.70 -5.99
N TYR A 172 -1.44 10.99 -4.93
CA TYR A 172 -2.87 10.66 -4.86
C TYR A 172 -3.68 11.69 -5.63
N ILE A 173 -4.57 11.19 -6.48
CA ILE A 173 -5.44 11.99 -7.36
C ILE A 173 -6.88 11.66 -6.98
N ASP A 174 -7.63 12.69 -6.59
CA ASP A 174 -9.04 12.57 -6.22
C ASP A 174 -9.92 12.51 -7.47
N LEU A 175 -10.78 11.50 -7.51
CA LEU A 175 -11.73 11.23 -8.59
C LEU A 175 -13.14 11.01 -8.01
N PRO A 176 -14.21 11.15 -8.78
CA PRO A 176 -15.54 10.72 -8.34
C PRO A 176 -15.55 9.23 -7.98
N GLU A 177 -16.34 8.84 -6.98
CA GLU A 177 -16.62 7.41 -6.75
C GLU A 177 -17.27 6.77 -7.98
N GLY A 178 -17.07 5.48 -8.20
CA GLY A 178 -17.62 4.82 -9.37
C GLY A 178 -16.92 3.51 -9.72
N THR A 179 -17.29 2.97 -10.85
CA THR A 179 -16.69 1.74 -11.40
C THR A 179 -15.74 2.10 -12.54
N TYR A 180 -14.49 1.67 -12.44
CA TYR A 180 -13.43 2.02 -13.36
C TYR A 180 -12.60 0.79 -13.75
N ALA A 181 -12.06 0.81 -14.97
CA ALA A 181 -10.94 -0.04 -15.39
C ALA A 181 -9.67 0.82 -15.50
N ILE A 182 -8.52 0.21 -15.21
CA ILE A 182 -7.21 0.83 -15.39
C ILE A 182 -6.65 0.34 -16.70
N ASP A 183 -6.40 1.27 -17.62
CA ASP A 183 -5.71 1.00 -18.88
C ASP A 183 -4.33 1.71 -18.90
N VAL A 184 -3.29 1.00 -19.33
CA VAL A 184 -1.92 1.51 -19.42
C VAL A 184 -1.44 1.43 -20.86
N VAL A 185 -0.90 2.52 -21.36
CA VAL A 185 -0.34 2.60 -22.72
C VAL A 185 1.06 3.22 -22.70
N PRO A 186 1.88 3.01 -23.73
CA PRO A 186 3.15 3.76 -23.85
C PRO A 186 2.87 5.25 -23.90
N THR A 187 3.76 6.05 -23.27
CA THR A 187 3.61 7.51 -23.24
C THR A 187 3.43 8.11 -24.63
N GLY A 188 2.53 9.10 -24.73
CA GLY A 188 2.18 9.76 -25.98
C GLY A 188 1.23 8.96 -26.89
N THR A 189 0.76 7.80 -26.44
CA THR A 189 -0.21 6.99 -27.18
C THR A 189 -1.63 7.38 -26.77
N LEU A 190 -2.45 7.80 -27.74
CA LEU A 190 -3.86 8.07 -27.47
C LEU A 190 -4.61 6.76 -27.21
N LEU A 191 -5.36 6.71 -26.13
CA LEU A 191 -6.20 5.58 -25.80
C LEU A 191 -7.51 5.64 -26.62
N VAL A 192 -7.59 4.87 -27.69
CA VAL A 192 -8.80 4.67 -28.50
C VAL A 192 -9.20 3.19 -28.49
N SER A 193 -10.38 2.86 -29.00
CA SER A 193 -10.90 1.47 -28.97
C SER A 193 -9.98 0.43 -29.62
N SER A 194 -9.16 0.84 -30.60
CA SER A 194 -8.19 -0.01 -31.28
C SER A 194 -6.78 0.04 -30.72
N THR A 195 -6.53 0.83 -29.67
CA THR A 195 -5.18 0.95 -29.08
C THR A 195 -4.78 -0.36 -28.41
N ALA A 196 -3.62 -0.89 -28.76
CA ALA A 196 -2.99 -1.96 -28.04
C ALA A 196 -2.48 -1.41 -26.69
N THR A 197 -3.03 -1.90 -25.61
CA THR A 197 -2.64 -1.51 -24.25
C THR A 197 -1.51 -2.40 -23.73
N LEU A 198 -0.64 -1.86 -22.88
CA LEU A 198 0.33 -2.64 -22.11
C LEU A 198 -0.36 -3.42 -20.99
N PHE A 199 -1.43 -2.85 -20.44
CA PHE A 199 -2.29 -3.47 -19.45
C PHE A 199 -3.72 -2.94 -19.62
N SER A 200 -4.70 -3.84 -19.45
CA SER A 200 -6.12 -3.48 -19.37
C SER A 200 -6.74 -4.29 -18.24
N GLY A 201 -7.08 -3.61 -17.16
CA GLY A 201 -7.63 -4.22 -15.96
C GLY A 201 -9.13 -4.50 -16.08
N ALA A 202 -9.63 -5.36 -15.20
CA ALA A 202 -11.06 -5.53 -15.01
C ALA A 202 -11.68 -4.25 -14.44
N GLN A 203 -13.00 -4.09 -14.63
CA GLN A 203 -13.74 -3.02 -13.99
C GLN A 203 -13.92 -3.32 -12.49
N VAL A 204 -13.55 -2.36 -11.65
CA VAL A 204 -13.63 -2.43 -10.20
C VAL A 204 -14.48 -1.27 -9.70
N ALA A 205 -15.42 -1.58 -8.80
CA ALA A 205 -16.22 -0.57 -8.11
C ALA A 205 -15.42 -0.01 -6.93
N TYR A 206 -15.26 1.31 -6.90
CA TYR A 206 -14.62 2.04 -5.80
C TYR A 206 -15.69 2.87 -5.08
N ALA A 207 -15.91 2.56 -3.81
CA ALA A 207 -16.84 3.29 -2.97
C ALA A 207 -16.25 4.64 -2.51
N SER A 208 -17.13 5.55 -2.08
CA SER A 208 -16.75 6.81 -1.47
C SER A 208 -15.75 6.60 -0.34
N GLY A 209 -14.70 7.40 -0.32
CA GLY A 209 -13.64 7.32 0.68
C GLY A 209 -12.49 6.36 0.35
N ALA A 210 -12.63 5.50 -0.65
CA ALA A 210 -11.60 4.54 -1.02
C ALA A 210 -10.28 5.22 -1.42
N VAL A 211 -9.16 4.75 -0.85
CA VAL A 211 -7.80 5.18 -1.18
C VAL A 211 -7.00 3.96 -1.64
N ARG A 212 -6.42 4.04 -2.82
CA ARG A 212 -5.70 2.91 -3.43
C ARG A 212 -4.36 3.32 -4.01
N THR A 213 -3.37 2.46 -3.81
CA THR A 213 -2.09 2.52 -4.53
C THR A 213 -2.06 1.44 -5.60
N VAL A 214 -1.81 1.84 -6.83
CA VAL A 214 -1.62 0.97 -7.99
C VAL A 214 -0.13 0.95 -8.31
N VAL A 215 0.50 -0.22 -8.19
CA VAL A 215 1.90 -0.42 -8.58
C VAL A 215 1.93 -1.19 -9.88
N LEU A 216 2.44 -0.55 -10.93
CA LEU A 216 2.67 -1.18 -12.23
C LEU A 216 4.00 -1.92 -12.16
N ILE A 217 4.00 -3.19 -12.50
CA ILE A 217 5.18 -4.05 -12.52
C ILE A 217 5.29 -4.77 -13.86
N ASP A 218 6.45 -5.30 -14.16
CA ASP A 218 6.62 -6.14 -15.36
C ASP A 218 5.71 -7.37 -15.25
N HIS A 219 5.19 -7.84 -16.37
CA HIS A 219 4.51 -9.12 -16.39
C HIS A 219 5.52 -10.23 -16.06
N ALA A 220 5.15 -11.12 -15.14
CA ALA A 220 6.00 -12.26 -14.80
C ALA A 220 6.36 -13.04 -16.09
N ASN A 221 7.62 -13.32 -16.30
CA ASN A 221 8.11 -14.09 -17.43
C ASN A 221 7.70 -15.56 -17.30
N GLY A 222 6.40 -15.84 -17.43
CA GLY A 222 5.98 -17.16 -17.82
C GLY A 222 6.33 -17.34 -19.32
N ALA A 223 6.97 -18.41 -19.66
CA ALA A 223 7.34 -18.80 -21.03
C ALA A 223 6.15 -18.94 -22.01
N GLN A 224 5.00 -18.37 -21.69
CA GLN A 224 3.72 -18.61 -22.36
C GLN A 224 3.21 -17.44 -23.21
N HIS A 225 3.87 -16.26 -23.21
CA HIS A 225 3.46 -15.15 -24.06
C HIS A 225 4.65 -14.48 -24.77
N PRO A 226 5.18 -15.10 -25.84
CA PRO A 226 6.21 -14.44 -26.66
C PRO A 226 5.70 -13.21 -27.41
N ALA A 227 4.39 -12.92 -27.38
CA ALA A 227 3.79 -11.86 -28.19
C ALA A 227 3.71 -10.48 -27.51
N LEU A 228 4.05 -10.35 -26.24
CA LEU A 228 4.07 -9.05 -25.53
C LEU A 228 5.43 -8.86 -24.83
N PRO A 229 6.44 -8.33 -25.57
CA PRO A 229 7.78 -8.12 -24.98
C PRO A 229 7.82 -7.10 -23.85
N SER A 230 6.73 -6.39 -23.59
CA SER A 230 6.61 -5.34 -22.57
C SER A 230 5.28 -5.40 -21.80
N GLY A 231 4.76 -6.60 -21.54
CA GLY A 231 3.54 -6.75 -20.75
C GLY A 231 3.69 -6.16 -19.35
N VAL A 232 2.67 -5.43 -18.93
CA VAL A 232 2.55 -4.82 -17.59
C VAL A 232 1.46 -5.56 -16.82
N GLN A 233 1.64 -5.70 -15.54
CA GLN A 233 0.58 -6.08 -14.60
C GLN A 233 0.47 -5.03 -13.48
N ALA A 234 -0.66 -4.98 -12.80
CA ALA A 234 -0.89 -4.04 -11.73
C ALA A 234 -1.16 -4.76 -10.42
N ILE A 235 -0.50 -4.33 -9.36
CA ILE A 235 -0.85 -4.63 -7.97
C ILE A 235 -1.74 -3.47 -7.50
N VAL A 236 -2.94 -3.76 -7.01
CA VAL A 236 -3.80 -2.75 -6.38
C VAL A 236 -3.80 -3.01 -4.89
N ALA A 237 -3.25 -2.06 -4.14
CA ALA A 237 -3.13 -2.14 -2.70
C ALA A 237 -4.09 -1.14 -2.05
N GLU A 238 -4.76 -1.58 -0.99
CA GLU A 238 -5.70 -0.79 -0.22
C GLU A 238 -4.96 0.02 0.83
N ASP A 239 -5.13 1.35 0.82
CA ASP A 239 -4.49 2.27 1.75
C ASP A 239 -5.46 2.69 2.85
N ALA A 240 -6.67 3.13 2.49
CA ALA A 240 -7.74 3.46 3.41
C ALA A 240 -9.11 3.28 2.77
N ASP A 241 -10.15 3.11 3.60
CA ASP A 241 -11.56 3.14 3.22
C ASP A 241 -12.35 3.99 4.22
N ALA A 242 -13.51 4.50 3.80
CA ALA A 242 -14.46 5.09 4.74
C ALA A 242 -14.99 4.00 5.68
N GLN A 243 -15.02 4.32 6.97
CA GLN A 243 -15.63 3.47 8.03
C GLN A 243 -17.13 3.63 8.07
#